data_0bbe5cd8692fab66aab2454eec56d01f
#
_entry.id   0bbe5cd8692fab66aab2454eec56d01f
#
_cell.length_a   1.000
_cell.length_b   1.000
_cell.length_c   1.000
_cell.angle_alpha   90.00
_cell.angle_beta   90.00
_cell.angle_gamma   90.00
#
_symmetry.space_group_name_H-M   'P 1'
#
loop_
_entity.id
_entity.type
_entity.pdbx_description
1 polymer ?
#
loop_
_entity_poly.entity_id
_entity_poly.type
_entity_poly.pdbx_seq_one_letter_code
_entity_poly.pdbx_strand_id
1 'polypeptide(L)'
;MRLAAQAKGGYYPTPERVVDLIAELIHTPSGYYHRERETVRILDPCCGGGDALQRLAEGLDRPNSMTIETYGVELHRDRAEEAEKRLHRTLASDLFATSIANGAFGLLLLNPPYDYDSEDKRTEHAFLTHCTRYLAESGLLVFIVPRQRLAVSARYLSTHYGRMQCWAFPDPEREVFDQVVLMGYRKTDPVPDAAAESMVVEWSIGQPEPLRSRRDPYSYGEYTPATTPSGDVLFTTRTVDPVAAATEARRSGLWTNTDITDTLWPTGDARTRPLMPLRRGHIAMLVAAGFLNNLVLEGDGRRILVKGRTSKEMELVEDSPEKEVHREKLKTTVVALDLDDGGIEDIAA
;
A
#
# COMPACT_ATOMS: atom_id res chain seq x y z
N MET A 1 -13.64 12.02 -15.15
CA MET A 1 -12.27 11.45 -15.02
C MET A 1 -11.76 11.09 -16.40
N ARG A 2 -10.57 11.54 -16.82
CA ARG A 2 -10.04 11.19 -18.14
C ARG A 2 -9.63 9.71 -18.14
N LEU A 3 -10.01 8.94 -19.18
CA LEU A 3 -9.69 7.52 -19.34
C LEU A 3 -8.22 7.17 -19.09
N ALA A 4 -7.30 8.08 -19.42
CA ALA A 4 -5.86 7.92 -19.15
C ALA A 4 -5.50 7.91 -17.65
N ALA A 5 -6.29 8.58 -16.80
CA ALA A 5 -6.07 8.57 -15.34
C ALA A 5 -6.57 7.26 -14.70
N GLN A 6 -7.66 6.69 -15.22
CA GLN A 6 -8.14 5.38 -14.79
C GLN A 6 -7.16 4.25 -15.17
N ALA A 7 -6.59 4.32 -16.38
CA ALA A 7 -5.59 3.34 -16.84
C ALA A 7 -4.28 3.38 -16.02
N LYS A 8 -3.95 4.54 -15.40
CA LYS A 8 -2.75 4.71 -14.56
C LYS A 8 -3.03 4.54 -13.06
N GLY A 9 -4.24 4.13 -12.66
CA GLY A 9 -4.60 3.95 -11.25
C GLY A 9 -4.51 5.23 -10.42
N GLY A 10 -4.85 6.40 -11.01
CA GLY A 10 -4.81 7.70 -10.32
C GLY A 10 -3.40 8.23 -10.02
N TYR A 11 -2.36 7.61 -10.58
CA TYR A 11 -0.98 8.02 -10.35
C TYR A 11 -0.63 9.31 -11.11
N TYR A 12 -0.23 10.33 -10.34
CA TYR A 12 0.29 11.61 -10.83
C TYR A 12 1.67 11.85 -10.22
N PRO A 13 2.76 11.60 -10.96
CA PRO A 13 4.11 11.83 -10.46
C PRO A 13 4.32 13.31 -10.16
N THR A 14 4.95 13.61 -9.02
CA THR A 14 5.37 14.98 -8.71
C THR A 14 6.45 15.39 -9.71
N PRO A 15 6.31 16.55 -10.39
CA PRO A 15 7.32 17.03 -11.32
C PRO A 15 8.69 17.21 -10.63
N GLU A 16 9.76 16.79 -11.29
CA GLU A 16 11.12 16.82 -10.75
C GLU A 16 11.51 18.20 -10.22
N ARG A 17 11.22 19.26 -10.98
CA ARG A 17 11.48 20.63 -10.59
C ARG A 17 10.80 21.03 -9.28
N VAL A 18 9.59 20.53 -9.05
CA VAL A 18 8.85 20.80 -7.80
C VAL A 18 9.54 20.10 -6.63
N VAL A 19 10.00 18.87 -6.83
CA VAL A 19 10.76 18.14 -5.81
C VAL A 19 12.06 18.87 -5.45
N ASP A 20 12.80 19.38 -6.45
CA ASP A 20 14.02 20.16 -6.22
C ASP A 20 13.74 21.41 -5.38
N LEU A 21 12.68 22.14 -5.72
CA LEU A 21 12.29 23.36 -4.98
C LEU A 21 11.84 23.03 -3.54
N ILE A 22 11.18 21.89 -3.33
CA ILE A 22 10.85 21.40 -1.98
C ILE A 22 12.14 21.09 -1.20
N ALA A 23 13.10 20.41 -1.83
CA ALA A 23 14.39 20.09 -1.19
C ALA A 23 15.16 21.35 -0.78
N GLU A 24 15.09 22.42 -1.57
CA GLU A 24 15.72 23.72 -1.23
C GLU A 24 15.13 24.38 0.03
N LEU A 25 13.90 24.06 0.42
CA LEU A 25 13.27 24.54 1.65
C LEU A 25 13.66 23.72 2.88
N ILE A 26 14.31 22.58 2.70
CA ILE A 26 14.62 21.65 3.79
C ILE A 26 16.13 21.70 4.06
N HIS A 27 16.45 21.97 5.31
CA HIS A 27 17.83 21.96 5.80
C HIS A 27 18.05 20.73 6.69
N THR A 28 19.06 19.95 6.38
CA THR A 28 19.52 18.88 7.28
C THR A 28 20.55 19.44 8.24
N PRO A 29 20.39 19.23 9.57
CA PRO A 29 21.37 19.72 10.54
C PRO A 29 22.76 19.20 10.21
N SER A 30 23.75 20.08 10.22
CA SER A 30 25.16 19.68 10.05
C SER A 30 25.66 19.07 11.34
N GLY A 31 26.03 17.79 11.33
CA GLY A 31 26.51 17.02 12.48
C GLY A 31 27.92 17.43 12.98
N TYR A 32 28.26 18.72 12.98
CA TYR A 32 29.59 19.22 13.39
C TYR A 32 29.98 18.86 14.84
N TYR A 33 29.00 18.52 15.68
CA TYR A 33 29.20 18.23 17.10
C TYR A 33 28.79 16.84 17.57
N HIS A 34 28.22 16.00 16.69
CA HIS A 34 27.78 14.66 17.07
C HIS A 34 28.78 13.60 16.61
N ARG A 35 29.24 12.75 17.56
CA ARG A 35 30.16 11.63 17.28
C ARG A 35 29.50 10.48 16.49
N GLU A 36 28.18 10.43 16.47
CA GLU A 36 27.40 9.41 15.73
C GLU A 36 26.62 10.08 14.59
N ARG A 37 26.54 9.40 13.44
CA ARG A 37 25.73 9.88 12.33
C ARG A 37 24.26 9.81 12.72
N GLU A 38 23.59 10.93 12.66
CA GLU A 38 22.14 10.98 12.82
C GLU A 38 21.45 10.44 11.57
N THR A 39 20.30 9.80 11.75
CA THR A 39 19.52 9.24 10.65
C THR A 39 18.22 10.02 10.50
N VAL A 40 17.85 10.36 9.26
CA VAL A 40 16.52 10.84 8.90
C VAL A 40 15.84 9.79 8.06
N ARG A 41 14.74 9.26 8.55
CA ARG A 41 13.87 8.37 7.77
C ARG A 41 12.79 9.18 7.09
N ILE A 42 12.65 8.97 5.79
CA ILE A 42 11.63 9.61 4.96
C ILE A 42 10.64 8.54 4.51
N LEU A 43 9.36 8.79 4.71
CA LEU A 43 8.28 7.91 4.24
C LEU A 43 7.51 8.58 3.10
N ASP A 44 7.27 7.83 2.02
CA ASP A 44 6.26 8.13 1.02
C ASP A 44 5.27 6.95 0.97
N PRO A 45 4.04 7.11 1.47
CA PRO A 45 3.05 6.02 1.54
C PRO A 45 2.33 5.73 0.21
N CYS A 46 2.70 6.40 -0.87
CA CYS A 46 2.17 6.23 -2.23
C CYS A 46 3.26 6.56 -3.28
N CYS A 47 4.44 5.96 -3.10
CA CYS A 47 5.69 6.39 -3.72
C CYS A 47 5.78 6.21 -5.25
N GLY A 48 4.81 5.53 -5.89
CA GLY A 48 4.92 5.20 -7.30
C GLY A 48 6.20 4.42 -7.61
N GLY A 49 6.95 4.84 -8.62
CA GLY A 49 8.25 4.29 -8.96
C GLY A 49 9.41 4.71 -8.06
N GLY A 50 9.14 5.54 -7.04
CA GLY A 50 10.15 6.01 -6.08
C GLY A 50 10.95 7.24 -6.51
N ASP A 51 10.73 7.75 -7.72
CA ASP A 51 11.55 8.83 -8.31
C ASP A 51 11.51 10.12 -7.47
N ALA A 52 10.32 10.55 -7.04
CA ALA A 52 10.17 11.77 -6.25
C ALA A 52 10.84 11.65 -4.88
N LEU A 53 10.69 10.51 -4.22
CA LEU A 53 11.28 10.26 -2.91
C LEU A 53 12.81 10.14 -2.99
N GLN A 54 13.33 9.44 -4.01
CA GLN A 54 14.77 9.34 -4.27
C GLN A 54 15.36 10.74 -4.50
N ARG A 55 14.74 11.51 -5.41
CA ARG A 55 15.21 12.85 -5.77
C ARG A 55 15.20 13.81 -4.57
N LEU A 56 14.15 13.75 -3.74
CA LEU A 56 14.10 14.51 -2.50
C LEU A 56 15.26 14.14 -1.58
N ALA A 57 15.50 12.85 -1.37
CA ALA A 57 16.58 12.37 -0.52
C ALA A 57 17.96 12.82 -1.02
N GLU A 58 18.21 12.72 -2.34
CA GLU A 58 19.44 13.20 -2.97
C GLU A 58 19.64 14.73 -2.80
N GLY A 59 18.53 15.49 -2.90
CA GLY A 59 18.57 16.95 -2.64
C GLY A 59 18.89 17.32 -1.19
N LEU A 60 18.59 16.41 -0.25
CA LEU A 60 18.87 16.59 1.19
C LEU A 60 20.24 16.01 1.61
N ASP A 61 20.78 15.06 0.84
CA ASP A 61 22.04 14.38 1.14
C ASP A 61 23.20 15.37 0.95
N ARG A 62 23.78 15.79 2.08
CA ARG A 62 24.98 16.63 2.10
C ARG A 62 26.15 15.80 2.64
N PRO A 63 27.30 15.80 1.95
CA PRO A 63 28.45 15.02 2.38
C PRO A 63 28.77 15.25 3.86
N ASN A 64 28.85 14.19 4.63
CA ASN A 64 29.28 14.09 6.03
C ASN A 64 28.30 14.51 7.13
N SER A 65 27.01 14.81 6.84
CA SER A 65 26.12 15.28 7.90
C SER A 65 25.14 14.25 8.44
N MET A 66 24.52 13.43 7.59
CA MET A 66 23.42 12.54 8.03
C MET A 66 23.31 11.31 7.13
N THR A 67 22.67 10.26 7.65
CA THR A 67 22.20 9.14 6.83
C THR A 67 20.72 9.38 6.49
N ILE A 68 20.38 9.33 5.20
CA ILE A 68 19.01 9.43 4.74
C ILE A 68 18.54 8.02 4.38
N GLU A 69 17.46 7.54 5.01
CA GLU A 69 16.82 6.28 4.70
C GLU A 69 15.43 6.54 4.10
N THR A 70 15.17 6.00 2.92
CA THR A 70 13.91 6.19 2.17
C THR A 70 13.02 4.96 2.24
N TYR A 71 11.75 5.15 2.58
CA TYR A 71 10.77 4.10 2.73
C TYR A 71 9.54 4.40 1.86
N GLY A 72 9.15 3.46 1.02
CA GLY A 72 8.03 3.62 0.10
C GLY A 72 6.97 2.55 0.27
N VAL A 73 5.69 2.93 0.13
CA VAL A 73 4.58 1.99 -0.05
C VAL A 73 3.94 2.28 -1.39
N GLU A 74 3.72 1.25 -2.19
CA GLU A 74 3.07 1.36 -3.49
C GLU A 74 2.12 0.18 -3.71
N LEU A 75 0.89 0.48 -4.12
CA LEU A 75 -0.14 -0.52 -4.35
C LEU A 75 0.11 -1.33 -5.63
N HIS A 76 0.61 -0.66 -6.67
CA HIS A 76 0.81 -1.28 -7.97
C HIS A 76 2.15 -1.99 -8.04
N ARG A 77 2.13 -3.30 -8.28
CA ARG A 77 3.30 -4.17 -8.20
C ARG A 77 4.47 -3.71 -9.09
N ASP A 78 4.22 -3.41 -10.36
CA ASP A 78 5.28 -3.03 -11.29
C ASP A 78 6.01 -1.75 -10.83
N ARG A 79 5.27 -0.76 -10.30
CA ARG A 79 5.85 0.46 -9.75
C ARG A 79 6.59 0.20 -8.43
N ALA A 80 6.07 -0.69 -7.59
CA ALA A 80 6.75 -1.08 -6.36
C ALA A 80 8.10 -1.77 -6.66
N GLU A 81 8.17 -2.63 -7.69
CA GLU A 81 9.41 -3.26 -8.15
C GLU A 81 10.43 -2.23 -8.70
N GLU A 82 9.95 -1.14 -9.31
CA GLU A 82 10.82 -0.02 -9.70
C GLU A 82 11.32 0.76 -8.48
N ALA A 83 10.43 1.05 -7.53
CA ALA A 83 10.78 1.75 -6.31
C ALA A 83 11.77 0.96 -5.43
N GLU A 84 11.67 -0.36 -5.38
CA GLU A 84 12.59 -1.23 -4.65
C GLU A 84 14.04 -1.10 -5.11
N LYS A 85 14.26 -0.77 -6.39
CA LYS A 85 15.62 -0.56 -6.95
C LYS A 85 16.23 0.79 -6.54
N ARG A 86 15.39 1.74 -6.09
CA ARG A 86 15.79 3.13 -5.81
C ARG A 86 15.77 3.48 -4.32
N LEU A 87 14.84 2.89 -3.59
CA LEU A 87 14.59 3.24 -2.20
C LEU A 87 15.28 2.25 -1.26
N HIS A 88 15.52 2.71 -0.03
CA HIS A 88 16.10 1.86 1.00
C HIS A 88 15.21 0.66 1.33
N ARG A 89 13.89 0.88 1.45
CA ARG A 89 12.88 -0.19 1.60
C ARG A 89 11.58 0.19 0.92
N THR A 90 10.96 -0.81 0.26
CA THR A 90 9.65 -0.64 -0.39
C THR A 90 8.70 -1.77 0.01
N LEU A 91 7.42 -1.46 0.14
CA LEU A 91 6.36 -2.44 0.30
C LEU A 91 5.42 -2.38 -0.90
N ALA A 92 5.27 -3.49 -1.62
CA ALA A 92 4.21 -3.69 -2.60
C ALA A 92 2.91 -4.04 -1.86
N SER A 93 2.13 -3.03 -1.46
CA SER A 93 0.96 -3.21 -0.59
C SER A 93 0.01 -2.03 -0.67
N ASP A 94 -1.26 -2.29 -0.31
CA ASP A 94 -2.14 -1.22 0.14
C ASP A 94 -1.60 -0.63 1.45
N LEU A 95 -1.52 0.69 1.54
CA LEU A 95 -1.08 1.41 2.74
C LEU A 95 -1.85 0.96 3.99
N PHE A 96 -3.17 0.82 3.88
CA PHE A 96 -4.04 0.46 5.01
C PHE A 96 -3.87 -1.01 5.46
N ALA A 97 -3.22 -1.83 4.63
CA ALA A 97 -2.85 -3.21 4.96
C ALA A 97 -1.40 -3.34 5.48
N THR A 98 -0.71 -2.22 5.72
CA THR A 98 0.66 -2.23 6.26
C THR A 98 0.69 -2.25 7.80
N SER A 99 1.82 -2.65 8.32
CA SER A 99 2.21 -2.50 9.73
C SER A 99 3.50 -1.70 9.79
N ILE A 100 3.39 -0.42 10.13
CA ILE A 100 4.47 0.54 10.17
C ILE A 100 4.56 1.11 11.58
N ALA A 101 5.79 1.26 12.11
CA ALA A 101 6.03 1.80 13.44
C ALA A 101 5.57 3.25 13.54
N ASN A 102 4.87 3.59 14.63
CA ASN A 102 4.46 4.95 14.91
C ASN A 102 5.67 5.80 15.31
N GLY A 103 5.71 7.06 14.89
CA GLY A 103 6.76 7.99 15.25
C GLY A 103 8.15 7.66 14.71
N ALA A 104 8.24 6.81 13.67
CA ALA A 104 9.50 6.29 13.18
C ALA A 104 10.13 7.14 12.06
N PHE A 105 9.41 8.11 11.51
CA PHE A 105 9.85 8.88 10.35
C PHE A 105 10.00 10.36 10.69
N GLY A 106 11.12 10.93 10.29
CA GLY A 106 11.43 12.36 10.49
C GLY A 106 10.78 13.26 9.43
N LEU A 107 10.48 12.70 8.26
CA LEU A 107 9.82 13.40 7.17
C LEU A 107 8.77 12.46 6.51
N LEU A 108 7.62 13.02 6.19
CA LEU A 108 6.55 12.38 5.41
C LEU A 108 6.34 13.18 4.13
N LEU A 109 6.67 12.57 2.98
CA LEU A 109 6.31 13.07 1.66
C LEU A 109 4.98 12.43 1.29
N LEU A 110 3.93 13.23 1.16
CA LEU A 110 2.57 12.75 0.97
C LEU A 110 1.95 13.38 -0.28
N ASN A 111 1.99 12.64 -1.39
CA ASN A 111 1.29 12.98 -2.64
C ASN A 111 0.28 11.86 -2.98
N PRO A 112 -0.84 11.78 -2.24
CA PRO A 112 -1.78 10.66 -2.34
C PRO A 112 -2.59 10.72 -3.63
N PRO A 113 -3.21 9.61 -4.06
CA PRO A 113 -4.17 9.63 -5.15
C PRO A 113 -5.35 10.56 -4.84
N TYR A 114 -5.87 11.22 -5.87
CA TYR A 114 -6.95 12.22 -5.76
C TYR A 114 -8.28 11.63 -6.22
N ASP A 115 -8.94 10.90 -5.34
CA ASP A 115 -10.21 10.26 -5.65
C ASP A 115 -11.11 10.17 -4.42
N TYR A 116 -12.27 9.54 -4.60
CA TYR A 116 -13.13 9.08 -3.52
C TYR A 116 -12.85 7.61 -3.27
N ASP A 117 -12.82 7.20 -2.02
CA ASP A 117 -12.79 5.79 -1.66
C ASP A 117 -14.18 5.14 -1.83
N SER A 118 -14.28 3.84 -1.52
CA SER A 118 -15.54 3.08 -1.59
C SER A 118 -16.62 3.57 -0.62
N GLU A 119 -16.29 4.42 0.34
CA GLU A 119 -17.21 5.02 1.33
C GLU A 119 -17.50 6.50 1.05
N ASP A 120 -17.25 6.98 -0.18
CA ASP A 120 -17.36 8.39 -0.59
C ASP A 120 -16.50 9.38 0.25
N LYS A 121 -15.48 8.86 0.94
CA LYS A 121 -14.51 9.68 1.65
C LYS A 121 -13.37 10.09 0.74
N ARG A 122 -12.82 11.27 1.01
CA ARG A 122 -11.69 11.79 0.25
C ARG A 122 -10.42 11.04 0.59
N THR A 123 -9.82 10.40 -0.41
CA THR A 123 -8.61 9.59 -0.27
C THR A 123 -7.46 10.39 0.29
N GLU A 124 -7.27 11.65 -0.16
CA GLU A 124 -6.21 12.54 0.31
C GLU A 124 -6.29 12.77 1.83
N HIS A 125 -7.50 12.95 2.35
CA HIS A 125 -7.74 13.15 3.78
C HIS A 125 -7.51 11.85 4.57
N ALA A 126 -7.94 10.71 4.03
CA ALA A 126 -7.75 9.40 4.65
C ALA A 126 -6.25 9.05 4.78
N PHE A 127 -5.46 9.30 3.73
CA PHE A 127 -4.01 9.13 3.76
C PHE A 127 -3.35 10.03 4.80
N LEU A 128 -3.69 11.33 4.83
CA LEU A 128 -3.15 12.26 5.80
C LEU A 128 -3.42 11.82 7.24
N THR A 129 -4.67 11.49 7.55
CA THR A 129 -5.08 11.09 8.90
C THR A 129 -4.43 9.77 9.32
N HIS A 130 -4.31 8.83 8.39
CA HIS A 130 -3.68 7.53 8.65
C HIS A 130 -2.17 7.65 8.85
N CYS A 131 -1.47 8.46 8.05
CA CYS A 131 -0.02 8.55 8.04
C CYS A 131 0.56 9.47 9.10
N THR A 132 -0.21 10.41 9.64
CA THR A 132 0.27 11.34 10.69
C THR A 132 0.92 10.61 11.87
N ARG A 133 0.41 9.44 12.24
CA ARG A 133 0.96 8.64 13.35
C ARG A 133 2.37 8.11 13.10
N TYR A 134 2.77 7.91 11.83
CA TYR A 134 4.08 7.40 11.47
C TYR A 134 5.18 8.45 11.59
N LEU A 135 4.80 9.73 11.47
CA LEU A 135 5.71 10.86 11.61
C LEU A 135 6.13 11.02 13.08
N ALA A 136 7.40 11.26 13.33
CA ALA A 136 7.92 11.53 14.67
C ALA A 136 7.32 12.82 15.25
N GLU A 137 7.44 13.04 16.55
CA GLU A 137 7.15 14.34 17.15
C GLU A 137 8.06 15.41 16.54
N SER A 138 7.51 16.55 16.21
CA SER A 138 8.21 17.59 15.44
C SER A 138 8.73 17.13 14.08
N GLY A 139 8.28 15.98 13.57
CA GLY A 139 8.57 15.51 12.23
C GLY A 139 7.90 16.38 11.18
N LEU A 140 8.50 16.45 10.01
CA LEU A 140 8.10 17.33 8.92
C LEU A 140 7.11 16.62 7.97
N LEU A 141 5.95 17.23 7.76
CA LEU A 141 5.03 16.87 6.69
C LEU A 141 5.34 17.72 5.44
N VAL A 142 5.41 17.08 4.29
CA VAL A 142 5.31 17.67 2.95
C VAL A 142 4.08 17.09 2.28
N PHE A 143 3.00 17.87 2.20
CA PHE A 143 1.71 17.44 1.69
C PHE A 143 1.42 18.11 0.35
N ILE A 144 1.29 17.31 -0.70
CA ILE A 144 0.99 17.74 -2.06
C ILE A 144 -0.44 17.35 -2.38
N VAL A 145 -1.26 18.32 -2.74
CA VAL A 145 -2.69 18.12 -2.93
C VAL A 145 -3.26 19.17 -3.90
N PRO A 146 -4.33 18.86 -4.67
CA PRO A 146 -5.02 19.88 -5.43
C PRO A 146 -5.51 21.00 -4.49
N ARG A 147 -5.23 22.25 -4.83
CA ARG A 147 -5.46 23.43 -3.97
C ARG A 147 -6.87 23.44 -3.35
N GLN A 148 -7.90 23.20 -4.15
CA GLN A 148 -9.30 23.22 -3.70
C GLN A 148 -9.62 22.08 -2.68
N ARG A 149 -8.79 21.04 -2.61
CA ARG A 149 -8.99 19.90 -1.70
C ARG A 149 -8.39 20.13 -0.32
N LEU A 150 -7.54 21.13 -0.20
CA LEU A 150 -6.87 21.45 1.05
C LEU A 150 -7.87 21.77 2.19
N ALA A 151 -8.97 22.43 1.86
CA ALA A 151 -10.03 22.78 2.83
C ALA A 151 -10.64 21.57 3.55
N VAL A 152 -10.73 20.41 2.89
CA VAL A 152 -11.25 19.17 3.49
C VAL A 152 -10.43 18.74 4.70
N SER A 153 -9.13 19.02 4.67
CA SER A 153 -8.19 18.65 5.73
C SER A 153 -7.87 19.78 6.69
N ALA A 154 -8.48 20.98 6.52
CA ALA A 154 -8.11 22.18 7.27
C ALA A 154 -8.15 21.98 8.78
N ARG A 155 -9.26 21.45 9.32
CA ARG A 155 -9.42 21.18 10.74
C ARG A 155 -8.40 20.16 11.26
N TYR A 156 -8.15 19.11 10.51
CA TYR A 156 -7.17 18.09 10.89
C TYR A 156 -5.74 18.67 10.88
N LEU A 157 -5.38 19.39 9.82
CA LEU A 157 -4.09 20.04 9.68
C LEU A 157 -3.84 21.04 10.83
N SER A 158 -4.81 21.94 11.09
CA SER A 158 -4.68 22.94 12.17
C SER A 158 -4.56 22.32 13.56
N THR A 159 -5.19 21.16 13.78
CA THR A 159 -5.11 20.44 15.05
C THR A 159 -3.76 19.75 15.24
N HIS A 160 -3.26 19.05 14.22
CA HIS A 160 -2.12 18.15 14.35
C HIS A 160 -0.78 18.74 13.87
N TYR A 161 -0.82 19.86 13.13
CA TYR A 161 0.38 20.47 12.56
C TYR A 161 0.50 21.94 12.94
N GLY A 162 1.73 22.39 13.11
CA GLY A 162 2.09 23.79 13.41
C GLY A 162 3.16 24.32 12.46
N ARG A 163 3.39 25.64 12.49
CA ARG A 163 4.33 26.33 11.61
C ARG A 163 4.10 25.98 10.14
N MET A 164 2.83 25.91 9.76
CA MET A 164 2.42 25.55 8.40
C MET A 164 2.68 26.72 7.44
N GLN A 165 3.15 26.39 6.24
CA GLN A 165 3.21 27.26 5.08
C GLN A 165 2.72 26.52 3.85
N CYS A 166 2.21 27.25 2.87
CA CYS A 166 1.64 26.67 1.65
C CYS A 166 2.09 27.47 0.43
N TRP A 167 2.52 26.74 -0.59
CA TRP A 167 2.94 27.32 -1.88
C TRP A 167 2.19 26.64 -3.03
N ALA A 168 1.84 27.43 -4.03
CA ALA A 168 1.38 26.89 -5.29
C ALA A 168 2.54 26.25 -6.07
N PHE A 169 2.25 25.30 -6.94
CA PHE A 169 3.24 24.83 -7.91
C PHE A 169 3.73 26.03 -8.75
N PRO A 170 4.99 26.04 -9.19
CA PRO A 170 5.50 27.07 -10.11
C PRO A 170 4.88 26.92 -11.50
N ASP A 171 4.94 27.97 -12.32
CA ASP A 171 4.62 27.86 -13.73
C ASP A 171 5.76 27.13 -14.49
N PRO A 172 5.49 26.26 -15.45
CA PRO A 172 4.19 25.95 -16.03
C PRO A 172 3.37 24.86 -15.32
N GLU A 173 3.92 24.22 -14.29
CA GLU A 173 3.31 23.06 -13.58
C GLU A 173 1.97 23.43 -12.95
N ARG A 174 1.81 24.68 -12.47
CA ARG A 174 0.57 25.17 -11.86
C ARG A 174 -0.60 25.19 -12.85
N GLU A 175 -0.36 25.56 -14.11
CA GLU A 175 -1.40 25.60 -15.14
C GLU A 175 -1.96 24.19 -15.45
N VAL A 176 -1.13 23.17 -15.25
CA VAL A 176 -1.49 21.77 -15.57
C VAL A 176 -2.19 21.09 -14.39
N PHE A 177 -1.72 21.34 -13.17
CA PHE A 177 -2.10 20.52 -12.01
C PHE A 177 -2.94 21.25 -10.96
N ASP A 178 -2.89 22.59 -10.85
CA ASP A 178 -3.49 23.42 -9.77
C ASP A 178 -3.25 22.80 -8.37
N GLN A 179 -2.00 22.35 -8.13
CA GLN A 179 -1.59 21.72 -6.87
C GLN A 179 -0.85 22.71 -5.99
N VAL A 180 -0.88 22.42 -4.71
CA VAL A 180 -0.12 23.14 -3.67
C VAL A 180 0.76 22.18 -2.90
N VAL A 181 1.85 22.73 -2.35
CA VAL A 181 2.72 22.07 -1.38
C VAL A 181 2.46 22.75 -0.03
N LEU A 182 1.94 22.00 0.93
CA LEU A 182 1.83 22.43 2.32
C LEU A 182 2.92 21.73 3.13
N MET A 183 3.69 22.51 3.87
CA MET A 183 4.67 21.97 4.81
C MET A 183 4.33 22.40 6.23
N GLY A 184 4.63 21.55 7.21
CA GLY A 184 4.38 21.84 8.61
C GLY A 184 4.90 20.76 9.53
N TYR A 185 5.10 21.09 10.79
CA TYR A 185 5.60 20.18 11.81
C TYR A 185 4.46 19.50 12.57
N ARG A 186 4.58 18.20 12.80
CA ARG A 186 3.66 17.48 13.68
C ARG A 186 3.77 18.03 15.11
N LYS A 187 2.60 18.42 15.68
CA LYS A 187 2.51 18.87 17.07
C LYS A 187 2.62 17.66 18.02
N THR A 188 3.29 17.85 19.14
CA THR A 188 3.32 16.88 20.25
C THR A 188 1.94 16.76 20.89
N ASP A 189 1.32 17.92 21.17
CA ASP A 189 -0.02 18.01 21.72
C ASP A 189 -1.00 18.54 20.65
N PRO A 190 -1.82 17.68 20.03
CA PRO A 190 -2.77 18.10 19.02
C PRO A 190 -3.95 18.88 19.67
N VAL A 191 -3.93 20.19 19.48
CA VAL A 191 -5.00 21.10 19.96
C VAL A 191 -5.57 21.84 18.76
N PRO A 192 -6.91 21.92 18.61
CA PRO A 192 -7.56 22.70 17.57
C PRO A 192 -7.13 24.17 17.60
N ASP A 193 -6.80 24.71 16.43
CA ASP A 193 -6.37 26.09 16.23
C ASP A 193 -7.24 26.72 15.13
N ALA A 194 -8.22 27.51 15.52
CA ALA A 194 -9.18 28.13 14.59
C ALA A 194 -8.52 29.14 13.64
N ALA A 195 -7.45 29.81 14.07
CA ALA A 195 -6.74 30.76 13.23
C ALA A 195 -5.95 30.00 12.13
N ALA A 196 -5.27 28.93 12.52
CA ALA A 196 -4.59 28.05 11.57
C ALA A 196 -5.56 27.34 10.62
N GLU A 197 -6.76 26.94 11.11
CA GLU A 197 -7.80 26.35 10.26
C GLU A 197 -8.27 27.36 9.20
N SER A 198 -8.57 28.60 9.60
CA SER A 198 -8.97 29.66 8.66
C SER A 198 -7.89 29.94 7.63
N MET A 199 -6.62 29.97 8.03
CA MET A 199 -5.48 30.16 7.14
C MET A 199 -5.38 29.03 6.08
N VAL A 200 -5.59 27.78 6.46
CA VAL A 200 -5.59 26.64 5.51
C VAL A 200 -6.78 26.75 4.52
N VAL A 201 -7.95 27.18 5.00
CA VAL A 201 -9.10 27.43 4.13
C VAL A 201 -8.83 28.58 3.17
N GLU A 202 -8.20 29.67 3.62
CA GLU A 202 -7.79 30.78 2.76
C GLU A 202 -6.83 30.32 1.65
N TRP A 203 -5.85 29.49 1.95
CA TRP A 203 -4.98 28.90 0.92
C TRP A 203 -5.73 28.06 -0.11
N SER A 204 -6.81 27.39 0.29
CA SER A 204 -7.61 26.57 -0.63
C SER A 204 -8.44 27.39 -1.61
N ILE A 205 -8.87 28.58 -1.22
CA ILE A 205 -9.71 29.50 -2.02
C ILE A 205 -8.82 30.48 -2.79
N GLY A 206 -7.79 30.99 -2.12
CA GLY A 206 -6.87 31.98 -2.66
C GLY A 206 -5.85 31.43 -3.65
N GLN A 207 -4.84 32.21 -3.90
CA GLN A 207 -3.66 31.81 -4.69
C GLN A 207 -2.42 31.95 -3.80
N PRO A 208 -1.96 30.86 -3.17
CA PRO A 208 -0.69 30.88 -2.47
C PRO A 208 0.44 31.32 -3.39
N GLU A 209 1.47 31.93 -2.80
CA GLU A 209 2.67 32.30 -3.56
C GLU A 209 3.27 31.07 -4.24
N PRO A 210 3.79 31.21 -5.47
CA PRO A 210 4.41 30.07 -6.15
C PRO A 210 5.71 29.68 -5.45
N LEU A 211 5.97 28.37 -5.42
CA LEU A 211 7.22 27.81 -4.95
C LEU A 211 8.38 28.32 -5.82
N ARG A 212 9.39 28.93 -5.21
CA ARG A 212 10.52 29.56 -5.91
C ARG A 212 11.84 29.01 -5.39
N SER A 213 12.85 29.00 -6.26
CA SER A 213 14.21 28.64 -5.86
C SER A 213 14.78 29.66 -4.88
N ARG A 214 15.41 29.18 -3.82
CA ARG A 214 16.12 29.98 -2.80
C ARG A 214 17.63 29.76 -2.91
N ARG A 215 18.20 30.11 -4.02
CA ARG A 215 19.65 29.96 -4.31
C ARG A 215 20.57 30.92 -3.56
N ASP A 216 20.16 31.49 -2.45
CA ASP A 216 21.05 32.23 -1.60
C ASP A 216 21.97 31.24 -0.85
N PRO A 217 23.31 31.28 -1.06
CA PRO A 217 24.24 30.38 -0.38
C PRO A 217 24.29 30.60 1.15
N TYR A 218 23.70 31.68 1.64
CA TYR A 218 23.54 31.98 3.06
C TYR A 218 22.12 31.73 3.57
N SER A 219 21.20 31.33 2.70
CA SER A 219 19.85 30.98 3.10
C SER A 219 19.84 29.55 3.64
N TYR A 220 19.52 29.43 4.91
CA TYR A 220 19.16 28.12 5.49
C TYR A 220 17.74 27.76 5.05
N GLY A 221 17.49 26.49 4.83
CA GLY A 221 16.13 26.00 4.59
C GLY A 221 15.22 26.41 5.76
N GLU A 222 13.93 26.58 5.47
CA GLU A 222 12.95 26.98 6.49
C GLU A 222 12.56 25.84 7.42
N TYR A 223 12.77 24.61 6.97
CA TYR A 223 12.35 23.39 7.65
C TYR A 223 13.53 22.44 7.90
N THR A 224 13.45 21.75 9.02
CA THR A 224 14.43 20.73 9.39
C THR A 224 13.67 19.45 9.76
N PRO A 225 13.92 18.32 9.09
CA PRO A 225 13.29 17.05 9.46
C PRO A 225 13.78 16.58 10.83
N ALA A 226 12.93 15.88 11.56
CA ALA A 226 13.34 15.26 12.82
C ALA A 226 14.32 14.11 12.57
N THR A 227 15.31 13.97 13.44
CA THR A 227 16.18 12.79 13.46
C THR A 227 15.45 11.61 14.09
N THR A 228 15.81 10.41 13.67
CA THR A 228 15.22 9.17 14.16
C THR A 228 16.32 8.24 14.68
N PRO A 229 16.05 7.43 15.72
CA PRO A 229 17.02 6.47 16.21
C PRO A 229 17.51 5.54 15.11
N SER A 230 18.82 5.26 15.10
CA SER A 230 19.40 4.27 14.18
C SER A 230 18.88 2.87 14.50
N GLY A 231 18.84 1.97 13.52
CA GLY A 231 18.45 0.57 13.66
C GLY A 231 17.18 0.22 12.91
N ASP A 232 16.77 -1.04 13.03
CA ASP A 232 15.62 -1.57 12.30
C ASP A 232 14.30 -0.95 12.78
N VAL A 233 13.44 -0.66 11.81
CA VAL A 233 12.09 -0.16 12.04
C VAL A 233 11.07 -1.18 11.56
N LEU A 234 9.99 -1.36 12.30
CA LEU A 234 8.85 -2.16 11.82
C LEU A 234 8.27 -1.51 10.58
N PHE A 235 8.46 -2.16 9.44
CA PHE A 235 7.96 -1.73 8.15
C PHE A 235 7.63 -2.98 7.33
N THR A 236 6.39 -3.43 7.39
CA THR A 236 5.94 -4.69 6.79
C THR A 236 4.50 -4.58 6.30
N THR A 237 4.09 -5.51 5.46
CA THR A 237 2.70 -5.66 5.01
C THR A 237 2.03 -6.84 5.72
N ARG A 238 0.73 -6.74 5.92
CA ARG A 238 -0.13 -7.83 6.40
C ARG A 238 -0.67 -8.68 5.25
N THR A 239 -0.60 -8.18 4.03
CA THR A 239 -0.96 -8.92 2.81
C THR A 239 0.21 -9.81 2.41
N VAL A 240 -0.03 -11.12 2.39
CA VAL A 240 0.94 -12.09 1.89
C VAL A 240 0.67 -12.28 0.40
N ASP A 241 1.66 -11.99 -0.46
CA ASP A 241 1.62 -12.41 -1.86
C ASP A 241 1.75 -13.94 -1.88
N PRO A 242 0.71 -14.69 -2.30
CA PRO A 242 0.74 -16.15 -2.26
C PRO A 242 1.84 -16.73 -3.16
N VAL A 243 2.22 -16.05 -4.24
CA VAL A 243 3.27 -16.50 -5.15
C VAL A 243 4.66 -16.28 -4.53
N ALA A 244 4.89 -15.11 -3.95
CA ALA A 244 6.13 -14.80 -3.24
C ALA A 244 6.30 -15.72 -2.01
N ALA A 245 5.23 -15.91 -1.22
CA ALA A 245 5.24 -16.79 -0.08
C ALA A 245 5.52 -18.25 -0.46
N ALA A 246 4.90 -18.75 -1.53
CA ALA A 246 5.17 -20.11 -2.03
C ALA A 246 6.60 -20.26 -2.54
N THR A 247 7.14 -19.22 -3.18
CA THR A 247 8.52 -19.23 -3.68
C THR A 247 9.51 -19.24 -2.52
N GLU A 248 9.29 -18.39 -1.52
CA GLU A 248 10.15 -18.33 -0.33
C GLU A 248 10.05 -19.60 0.50
N ALA A 249 8.85 -20.15 0.68
CA ALA A 249 8.67 -21.44 1.33
C ALA A 249 9.42 -22.57 0.63
N ARG A 250 9.50 -22.54 -0.70
CA ARG A 250 10.33 -23.49 -1.48
C ARG A 250 11.83 -23.24 -1.28
N ARG A 251 12.28 -21.99 -1.26
CA ARG A 251 13.70 -21.62 -1.08
C ARG A 251 14.19 -21.91 0.34
N SER A 252 13.36 -21.62 1.33
CA SER A 252 13.70 -21.85 2.75
C SER A 252 13.77 -23.34 3.13
N GLY A 253 13.39 -24.24 2.20
CA GLY A 253 13.34 -25.67 2.50
C GLY A 253 12.24 -26.05 3.50
N LEU A 254 11.24 -25.17 3.72
CA LEU A 254 10.15 -25.43 4.65
C LEU A 254 9.44 -26.75 4.37
N TRP A 255 9.28 -27.09 3.09
CA TRP A 255 8.65 -28.33 2.62
C TRP A 255 9.55 -29.56 2.71
N THR A 256 10.85 -29.39 2.95
CA THR A 256 11.81 -30.46 3.15
C THR A 256 12.15 -30.67 4.63
N ASN A 257 11.62 -29.81 5.52
CA ASN A 257 11.76 -29.97 6.96
C ASN A 257 10.80 -31.07 7.44
N THR A 258 11.36 -32.22 7.82
CA THR A 258 10.61 -33.40 8.27
C THR A 258 9.74 -33.07 9.46
N ASP A 259 10.20 -32.25 10.41
CA ASP A 259 9.45 -31.91 11.63
C ASP A 259 8.15 -31.12 11.31
N ILE A 260 8.19 -30.25 10.32
CA ILE A 260 7.03 -29.48 9.87
C ILE A 260 6.10 -30.36 9.04
N THR A 261 6.65 -31.13 8.10
CA THR A 261 5.85 -32.04 7.27
C THR A 261 5.19 -33.13 8.12
N ASP A 262 5.88 -33.71 9.10
CA ASP A 262 5.34 -34.74 9.99
C ASP A 262 4.26 -34.15 10.93
N THR A 263 4.35 -32.88 11.30
CA THR A 263 3.33 -32.18 12.10
C THR A 263 2.09 -31.80 11.28
N LEU A 264 2.28 -31.27 10.08
CA LEU A 264 1.17 -30.85 9.22
C LEU A 264 0.53 -32.01 8.45
N TRP A 265 1.33 -33.00 8.07
CA TRP A 265 0.90 -34.21 7.37
C TRP A 265 1.52 -35.43 8.06
N PRO A 266 0.99 -35.81 9.24
CA PRO A 266 1.51 -36.99 9.91
C PRO A 266 1.43 -38.19 8.97
N THR A 267 2.58 -38.77 8.66
CA THR A 267 2.71 -39.96 7.81
C THR A 267 2.23 -41.26 8.50
N GLY A 268 1.59 -41.11 9.64
CA GLY A 268 0.95 -42.21 10.32
C GLY A 268 -0.15 -42.79 9.46
N ASP A 269 -0.13 -44.07 9.23
CA ASP A 269 -1.10 -44.90 8.51
C ASP A 269 -2.51 -44.89 9.13
N ALA A 270 -3.00 -43.72 9.56
CA ALA A 270 -4.39 -43.51 9.92
C ALA A 270 -5.25 -43.47 8.68
N ARG A 271 -5.25 -44.52 7.88
CA ARG A 271 -6.31 -44.84 6.94
C ARG A 271 -7.56 -45.17 7.74
N THR A 272 -8.18 -44.13 8.29
CA THR A 272 -9.50 -44.26 8.87
C THR A 272 -10.47 -44.46 7.70
N ARG A 273 -10.85 -45.71 7.47
CA ARG A 273 -12.01 -45.99 6.61
C ARG A 273 -13.23 -45.42 7.34
N PRO A 274 -13.99 -44.48 6.70
CA PRO A 274 -15.27 -44.10 7.28
C PRO A 274 -16.13 -45.34 7.48
N LEU A 275 -16.80 -45.44 8.60
CA LEU A 275 -17.67 -46.58 8.95
C LEU A 275 -18.84 -46.78 7.93
N MET A 276 -19.12 -45.76 7.14
CA MET A 276 -20.13 -45.79 6.07
C MET A 276 -19.58 -45.13 4.81
N PRO A 277 -20.10 -45.51 3.62
CA PRO A 277 -19.75 -44.85 2.36
C PRO A 277 -19.96 -43.35 2.42
N LEU A 278 -19.04 -42.58 1.81
CA LEU A 278 -19.15 -41.15 1.73
C LEU A 278 -20.44 -40.74 1.01
N ARG A 279 -21.24 -39.89 1.63
CA ARG A 279 -22.41 -39.28 1.00
C ARG A 279 -21.96 -38.17 0.03
N ARG A 280 -22.80 -37.84 -0.95
CA ARG A 280 -22.53 -36.80 -1.95
C ARG A 280 -22.06 -35.48 -1.32
N GLY A 281 -22.60 -35.04 -0.17
CA GLY A 281 -22.18 -33.86 0.55
C GLY A 281 -20.75 -33.95 1.10
N HIS A 282 -20.30 -35.13 1.53
CA HIS A 282 -18.91 -35.34 1.98
C HIS A 282 -17.93 -35.25 0.79
N ILE A 283 -18.33 -35.78 -0.37
CA ILE A 283 -17.52 -35.69 -1.59
C ILE A 283 -17.43 -34.23 -2.05
N ALA A 284 -18.54 -33.50 -2.01
CA ALA A 284 -18.57 -32.07 -2.33
C ALA A 284 -17.63 -31.25 -1.45
N MET A 285 -17.58 -31.54 -0.13
CA MET A 285 -16.65 -30.89 0.78
C MET A 285 -15.19 -31.25 0.49
N LEU A 286 -14.87 -32.50 0.19
CA LEU A 286 -13.53 -32.92 -0.20
C LEU A 286 -13.07 -32.26 -1.50
N VAL A 287 -13.97 -32.13 -2.47
CA VAL A 287 -13.69 -31.40 -3.72
C VAL A 287 -13.49 -29.90 -3.47
N ALA A 288 -14.34 -29.29 -2.64
CA ALA A 288 -14.22 -27.88 -2.26
C ALA A 288 -12.91 -27.59 -1.50
N ALA A 289 -12.47 -28.54 -0.68
CA ALA A 289 -11.20 -28.49 0.05
C ALA A 289 -9.97 -28.84 -0.81
N GLY A 290 -10.16 -29.18 -2.09
CA GLY A 290 -9.09 -29.50 -3.03
C GLY A 290 -8.51 -30.91 -2.90
N PHE A 291 -9.03 -31.75 -2.01
CA PHE A 291 -8.52 -33.13 -1.79
C PHE A 291 -8.72 -34.08 -2.95
N LEU A 292 -9.74 -33.87 -3.78
CA LEU A 292 -10.03 -34.69 -4.95
C LEU A 292 -9.68 -34.00 -6.28
N ASN A 293 -8.93 -32.91 -6.23
CA ASN A 293 -8.55 -32.20 -7.44
C ASN A 293 -7.24 -32.75 -8.01
N ASN A 294 -7.26 -33.17 -9.28
CA ASN A 294 -6.14 -33.81 -9.97
C ASN A 294 -5.71 -35.17 -9.35
N LEU A 295 -6.64 -35.90 -8.73
CA LEU A 295 -6.37 -37.25 -8.23
C LEU A 295 -6.51 -38.26 -9.36
N VAL A 296 -5.49 -39.09 -9.56
CA VAL A 296 -5.56 -40.25 -10.44
C VAL A 296 -6.03 -41.45 -9.64
N LEU A 297 -7.16 -42.00 -10.01
CA LEU A 297 -7.69 -43.24 -9.43
C LEU A 297 -7.38 -44.41 -10.39
N GLU A 298 -6.83 -45.47 -9.84
CA GLU A 298 -6.53 -46.69 -10.57
C GLU A 298 -7.43 -47.83 -10.03
N GLY A 299 -8.17 -48.47 -10.88
CA GLY A 299 -9.04 -49.57 -10.51
C GLY A 299 -9.66 -50.21 -11.76
N ASP A 300 -9.92 -51.52 -11.68
CA ASP A 300 -10.51 -52.31 -12.75
C ASP A 300 -9.85 -52.15 -14.14
N GLY A 301 -8.52 -51.91 -14.12
CA GLY A 301 -7.73 -51.76 -15.36
C GLY A 301 -7.88 -50.40 -16.05
N ARG A 302 -8.52 -49.42 -15.41
CA ARG A 302 -8.72 -48.06 -15.90
C ARG A 302 -7.96 -47.07 -15.01
N ARG A 303 -7.46 -45.99 -15.60
CA ARG A 303 -6.86 -44.85 -14.91
C ARG A 303 -7.71 -43.60 -15.17
N ILE A 304 -8.27 -43.08 -14.11
CA ILE A 304 -9.23 -41.98 -14.18
C ILE A 304 -8.67 -40.78 -13.45
N LEU A 305 -8.49 -39.66 -14.15
CA LEU A 305 -8.13 -38.37 -13.55
C LEU A 305 -9.40 -37.65 -13.11
N VAL A 306 -9.57 -37.44 -11.83
CA VAL A 306 -10.72 -36.72 -11.28
C VAL A 306 -10.36 -35.25 -11.09
N LYS A 307 -11.22 -34.35 -11.58
CA LYS A 307 -11.13 -32.92 -11.40
C LYS A 307 -12.43 -32.36 -10.85
N GLY A 308 -12.35 -31.71 -9.69
CA GLY A 308 -13.49 -31.05 -9.06
C GLY A 308 -13.42 -29.54 -9.15
N ARG A 309 -14.59 -28.92 -9.31
CA ARG A 309 -14.73 -27.46 -9.28
C ARG A 309 -15.99 -27.09 -8.50
N THR A 310 -15.86 -26.14 -7.59
CA THR A 310 -17.01 -25.49 -6.95
C THR A 310 -17.15 -24.07 -7.51
N SER A 311 -18.32 -23.73 -8.03
CA SER A 311 -18.66 -22.41 -8.54
C SER A 311 -19.90 -21.88 -7.81
N LYS A 312 -20.02 -20.57 -7.77
CA LYS A 312 -21.22 -19.90 -7.30
C LYS A 312 -22.14 -19.66 -8.50
N GLU A 313 -23.38 -20.05 -8.36
CA GLU A 313 -24.45 -19.76 -9.32
C GLU A 313 -25.55 -18.97 -8.62
N MET A 314 -26.11 -18.01 -9.34
CA MET A 314 -27.26 -17.25 -8.87
C MET A 314 -28.52 -17.95 -9.39
N GLU A 315 -29.34 -18.48 -8.48
CA GLU A 315 -30.62 -19.10 -8.79
C GLU A 315 -31.73 -18.08 -8.53
N LEU A 316 -32.55 -17.80 -9.53
CA LEU A 316 -33.73 -16.97 -9.38
C LEU A 316 -34.77 -17.74 -8.56
N VAL A 317 -35.09 -17.26 -7.36
CA VAL A 317 -36.01 -17.93 -6.42
C VAL A 317 -37.40 -17.36 -6.51
N GLU A 318 -37.53 -16.08 -6.83
CA GLU A 318 -38.81 -15.39 -6.93
C GLU A 318 -38.71 -14.34 -8.04
N ASP A 319 -39.63 -14.43 -9.00
CA ASP A 319 -39.78 -13.48 -10.10
C ASP A 319 -41.19 -12.88 -10.02
N SER A 320 -41.27 -11.65 -9.53
CA SER A 320 -42.52 -10.89 -9.47
C SER A 320 -42.34 -9.52 -10.11
N PRO A 321 -43.41 -8.85 -10.60
CA PRO A 321 -43.32 -7.54 -11.23
C PRO A 321 -42.67 -6.43 -10.37
N GLU A 322 -42.56 -6.65 -9.04
CA GLU A 322 -42.04 -5.68 -8.07
C GLU A 322 -40.72 -6.10 -7.45
N LYS A 323 -40.30 -7.40 -7.59
CA LYS A 323 -39.13 -7.91 -6.90
C LYS A 323 -38.56 -9.17 -7.54
N GLU A 324 -37.28 -9.15 -7.92
CA GLU A 324 -36.49 -10.33 -8.24
C GLU A 324 -35.64 -10.73 -7.03
N VAL A 325 -35.76 -11.99 -6.59
CA VAL A 325 -34.92 -12.53 -5.51
C VAL A 325 -34.01 -13.60 -6.08
N HIS A 326 -32.71 -13.28 -6.08
CA HIS A 326 -31.67 -14.22 -6.44
C HIS A 326 -31.05 -14.84 -5.17
N ARG A 327 -30.88 -16.15 -5.18
CA ARG A 327 -30.17 -16.89 -4.14
C ARG A 327 -28.83 -17.36 -4.66
N GLU A 328 -27.79 -17.10 -3.92
CA GLU A 328 -26.47 -17.67 -4.19
C GLU A 328 -26.46 -19.16 -3.82
N LYS A 329 -26.11 -20.03 -4.77
CA LYS A 329 -26.00 -21.46 -4.60
C LYS A 329 -24.60 -21.93 -5.00
N LEU A 330 -24.02 -22.78 -4.19
CA LEU A 330 -22.76 -23.45 -4.53
C LEU A 330 -23.05 -24.68 -5.38
N LYS A 331 -22.51 -24.70 -6.60
CA LYS A 331 -22.57 -25.87 -7.49
C LYS A 331 -21.19 -26.52 -7.54
N THR A 332 -21.16 -27.78 -7.21
CA THR A 332 -19.97 -28.62 -7.31
C THR A 332 -20.08 -29.53 -8.51
N THR A 333 -19.13 -29.41 -9.42
CA THR A 333 -19.01 -30.27 -10.61
C THR A 333 -17.76 -31.13 -10.46
N VAL A 334 -17.89 -32.43 -10.67
CA VAL A 334 -16.78 -33.39 -10.67
C VAL A 334 -16.73 -34.08 -12.02
N VAL A 335 -15.62 -33.87 -12.72
CA VAL A 335 -15.37 -34.44 -14.03
C VAL A 335 -14.30 -35.53 -13.91
N ALA A 336 -14.56 -36.67 -14.51
CA ALA A 336 -13.61 -37.75 -14.66
C ALA A 336 -13.10 -37.81 -16.09
N LEU A 337 -11.80 -37.81 -16.26
CA LEU A 337 -11.12 -38.04 -17.54
C LEU A 337 -10.51 -39.45 -17.51
N ASP A 338 -10.93 -40.31 -18.37
CA ASP A 338 -10.27 -41.60 -18.59
C ASP A 338 -8.95 -41.36 -19.35
N LEU A 339 -7.85 -41.78 -18.75
CA LEU A 339 -6.51 -41.52 -19.28
C LEU A 339 -6.10 -42.54 -20.38
N ASP A 340 -6.89 -43.60 -20.54
CA ASP A 340 -6.60 -44.65 -21.52
C ASP A 340 -7.34 -44.41 -22.84
N ASP A 341 -8.56 -43.91 -22.83
CA ASP A 341 -9.35 -43.62 -24.02
C ASP A 341 -9.69 -42.14 -24.27
N GLY A 342 -9.37 -41.26 -23.30
CA GLY A 342 -9.67 -39.84 -23.36
C GLY A 342 -11.15 -39.48 -23.13
N GLY A 343 -11.97 -40.43 -22.69
CA GLY A 343 -13.38 -40.22 -22.37
C GLY A 343 -13.58 -39.28 -21.18
N ILE A 344 -14.53 -38.36 -21.28
CA ILE A 344 -14.89 -37.43 -20.20
C ILE A 344 -16.26 -37.74 -19.69
N GLU A 345 -16.37 -38.03 -18.41
CA GLU A 345 -17.63 -38.28 -17.71
C GLU A 345 -17.87 -37.23 -16.61
N ASP A 346 -19.08 -36.71 -16.53
CA ASP A 346 -19.53 -35.85 -15.44
C ASP A 346 -20.10 -36.75 -14.31
N ILE A 347 -19.39 -36.76 -13.16
CA ILE A 347 -19.73 -37.72 -12.07
C ILE A 347 -20.75 -37.13 -11.09
N ALA A 348 -20.89 -35.82 -11.03
CA ALA A 348 -21.83 -35.17 -10.10
C ALA A 348 -22.46 -33.94 -10.72
N ALA A 349 -23.72 -33.95 -10.88
CA ALA A 349 -24.59 -32.79 -11.09
C ALA A 349 -25.38 -32.49 -9.83
#